data_6b13468392a51bf61859683d8754ac62
#
_entry.id   6b13468392a51bf61859683d8754ac62
#
_cell.length_a   1.000
_cell.length_b   1.000
_cell.length_c   1.000
_cell.angle_alpha   90.00
_cell.angle_beta   90.00
_cell.angle_gamma   90.00
#
_symmetry.space_group_name_H-M   'P 1'
#
loop_
_entity.id
_entity.type
_entity.pdbx_description
1 polymer ?
#
loop_
_entity_poly.entity_id
_entity_poly.type
_entity_poly.pdbx_seq_one_letter_code
_entity_poly.pdbx_strand_id
1 'polypeptide(L)'
;LSERTGLPAVSYNKHPEFKDRNIIIYMGGLYAGGVLGLSSTFRNFTLSDKQKLIIVTVGVSDTNQQSVISDIQNSMKNQISDQLFRRAEIYHLRGKIDYQNLSLSHRAMMALMHKSLKSVPYENQTEENQAFLDTYGKEADFTDLAFLNPIIEEINRN
;
A
#
# COMPACT_ATOMS: atom_id res chain seq x y z
N LEU A 1 1.15 -0.64 -13.84
CA LEU A 1 0.47 -1.94 -13.92
C LEU A 1 -0.60 -1.91 -15.00
N SER A 2 -1.55 -0.95 -14.98
CA SER A 2 -2.62 -0.80 -15.98
C SER A 2 -2.09 -0.81 -17.42
N GLU A 3 -1.06 -0.04 -17.74
CA GLU A 3 -0.45 -0.02 -19.08
C GLU A 3 0.08 -1.37 -19.54
N ARG A 4 0.63 -2.18 -18.62
CA ARG A 4 1.21 -3.50 -18.93
C ARG A 4 0.19 -4.62 -19.02
N THR A 5 -0.98 -4.44 -18.39
CA THR A 5 -2.04 -5.47 -18.36
C THR A 5 -3.24 -5.14 -19.22
N GLY A 6 -3.38 -3.88 -19.67
CA GLY A 6 -4.59 -3.40 -20.35
C GLY A 6 -5.81 -3.24 -19.43
N LEU A 7 -5.69 -3.56 -18.14
CA LEU A 7 -6.79 -3.42 -17.20
C LEU A 7 -7.04 -1.95 -16.85
N PRO A 8 -8.30 -1.50 -16.75
CA PRO A 8 -8.60 -0.12 -16.40
C PRO A 8 -8.24 0.20 -14.96
N ALA A 9 -7.63 1.38 -14.73
CA ALA A 9 -7.37 1.91 -13.40
C ALA A 9 -8.45 2.92 -13.01
N VAL A 10 -9.01 2.74 -11.80
CA VAL A 10 -10.04 3.63 -11.24
C VAL A 10 -9.59 4.08 -9.85
N SER A 11 -9.71 5.38 -9.57
CA SER A 11 -9.43 5.89 -8.22
C SER A 11 -10.42 5.32 -7.20
N TYR A 12 -9.92 4.90 -6.04
CA TYR A 12 -10.76 4.41 -4.92
C TYR A 12 -11.79 5.44 -4.44
N ASN A 13 -11.51 6.75 -4.59
CA ASN A 13 -12.44 7.84 -4.25
C ASN A 13 -13.70 7.88 -5.15
N LYS A 14 -13.69 7.14 -6.27
CA LYS A 14 -14.86 7.00 -7.14
C LYS A 14 -15.77 5.84 -6.73
N HIS A 15 -15.47 5.19 -5.59
CA HIS A 15 -16.24 4.05 -5.06
C HIS A 15 -16.55 2.99 -6.14
N PRO A 16 -15.51 2.36 -6.73
CA PRO A 16 -15.71 1.40 -7.81
C PRO A 16 -16.52 0.19 -7.33
N GLU A 17 -17.41 -0.30 -8.21
CA GLU A 17 -18.19 -1.51 -7.98
C GLU A 17 -17.41 -2.76 -8.43
N PHE A 18 -17.50 -3.84 -7.62
CA PHE A 18 -16.74 -5.08 -7.84
C PHE A 18 -17.61 -6.27 -8.23
N LYS A 19 -18.95 -6.13 -8.24
CA LYS A 19 -19.90 -7.23 -8.37
C LYS A 19 -19.64 -8.11 -9.59
N ASP A 20 -19.32 -7.49 -10.74
CA ASP A 20 -19.15 -8.21 -12.02
C ASP A 20 -17.66 -8.34 -12.41
N ARG A 21 -16.76 -8.32 -11.43
CA ARG A 21 -15.31 -8.44 -11.65
C ARG A 21 -14.79 -9.75 -11.10
N ASN A 22 -14.14 -10.55 -11.95
CA ASN A 22 -13.50 -11.79 -11.53
C ASN A 22 -12.16 -11.53 -10.81
N ILE A 23 -11.45 -10.48 -11.20
CA ILE A 23 -10.18 -10.06 -10.59
C ILE A 23 -10.34 -8.63 -10.10
N ILE A 24 -9.99 -8.42 -8.85
CA ILE A 24 -9.94 -7.12 -8.20
C ILE A 24 -8.51 -6.88 -7.78
N ILE A 25 -7.91 -5.78 -8.26
CA ILE A 25 -6.55 -5.39 -7.91
C ILE A 25 -6.63 -4.07 -7.19
N TYR A 26 -6.26 -4.06 -5.92
CA TYR A 26 -6.12 -2.84 -5.14
C TYR A 26 -4.65 -2.47 -5.03
N MET A 27 -4.30 -1.25 -5.44
CA MET A 27 -2.95 -0.71 -5.26
C MET A 27 -3.03 0.56 -4.41
N GLY A 28 -2.41 0.54 -3.24
CA GLY A 28 -2.44 1.65 -2.28
C GLY A 28 -1.08 1.98 -1.70
N GLY A 29 -0.81 3.29 -1.54
CA GLY A 29 0.37 3.77 -0.84
C GLY A 29 0.29 3.50 0.66
N LEU A 30 1.42 3.16 1.28
CA LEU A 30 1.54 3.12 2.74
C LEU A 30 1.49 4.55 3.28
N TYR A 31 0.62 4.78 4.26
CA TYR A 31 0.37 6.12 4.77
C TYR A 31 -0.18 6.09 6.20
N ALA A 32 0.47 6.80 7.10
CA ALA A 32 0.05 6.95 8.50
C ALA A 32 -0.27 5.61 9.20
N GLY A 33 0.56 4.61 9.01
CA GLY A 33 0.42 3.30 9.64
C GLY A 33 -0.64 2.41 9.01
N GLY A 34 -0.99 2.63 7.74
CA GLY A 34 -1.94 1.80 7.00
C GLY A 34 -1.82 1.94 5.49
N VAL A 35 -2.71 1.31 4.77
CA VAL A 35 -2.81 1.41 3.31
C VAL A 35 -3.91 2.40 2.95
N LEU A 36 -3.54 3.48 2.25
CA LEU A 36 -4.44 4.58 1.92
C LEU A 36 -5.68 4.08 1.18
N GLY A 37 -6.87 4.37 1.73
CA GLY A 37 -8.15 4.03 1.11
C GLY A 37 -8.60 2.58 1.24
N LEU A 38 -7.77 1.66 1.76
CA LEU A 38 -8.08 0.24 1.83
C LEU A 38 -9.36 -0.03 2.65
N SER A 39 -9.44 0.52 3.85
CA SER A 39 -10.62 0.36 4.73
C SER A 39 -11.89 0.92 4.08
N SER A 40 -11.84 2.12 3.49
CA SER A 40 -13.02 2.73 2.86
C SER A 40 -13.50 1.95 1.63
N THR A 41 -12.57 1.36 0.87
CA THR A 41 -12.87 0.57 -0.33
C THR A 41 -13.55 -0.76 0.01
N PHE A 42 -13.10 -1.44 1.07
CA PHE A 42 -13.54 -2.81 1.37
C PHE A 42 -14.43 -2.93 2.62
N ARG A 43 -14.87 -1.82 3.22
CA ARG A 43 -15.65 -1.81 4.48
C ARG A 43 -16.85 -2.77 4.47
N ASN A 44 -17.59 -2.83 3.38
CA ASN A 44 -18.81 -3.63 3.24
C ASN A 44 -18.68 -4.65 2.10
N PHE A 45 -17.46 -4.98 1.71
CA PHE A 45 -17.22 -5.87 0.60
C PHE A 45 -17.01 -7.32 1.10
N THR A 46 -17.65 -8.25 0.42
CA THR A 46 -17.47 -9.69 0.62
C THR A 46 -17.00 -10.29 -0.70
N LEU A 47 -15.87 -10.99 -0.66
CA LEU A 47 -15.29 -11.66 -1.81
C LEU A 47 -16.06 -12.95 -2.12
N SER A 48 -16.63 -13.08 -3.30
CA SER A 48 -17.27 -14.32 -3.76
C SER A 48 -16.20 -15.37 -4.14
N ASP A 49 -16.61 -16.65 -4.22
CA ASP A 49 -15.68 -17.74 -4.56
C ASP A 49 -15.11 -17.67 -5.98
N LYS A 50 -15.79 -16.94 -6.86
CA LYS A 50 -15.35 -16.72 -8.24
C LYS A 50 -14.44 -15.50 -8.39
N GLN A 51 -14.23 -14.73 -7.32
CA GLN A 51 -13.45 -13.52 -7.35
C GLN A 51 -12.07 -13.72 -6.73
N LYS A 52 -11.07 -13.19 -7.37
CA LYS A 52 -9.69 -13.09 -6.91
C LYS A 52 -9.40 -11.66 -6.46
N LEU A 53 -8.78 -11.52 -5.29
CA LEU A 53 -8.35 -10.23 -4.76
C LEU A 53 -6.82 -10.20 -4.68
N ILE A 54 -6.23 -9.20 -5.32
CA ILE A 54 -4.80 -8.89 -5.24
C ILE A 54 -4.66 -7.53 -4.57
N ILE A 55 -3.90 -7.46 -3.49
CA ILE A 55 -3.59 -6.20 -2.81
C ILE A 55 -2.10 -5.90 -2.97
N VAL A 56 -1.81 -4.73 -3.51
CA VAL A 56 -0.44 -4.25 -3.71
C VAL A 56 -0.22 -3.03 -2.85
N THR A 57 0.69 -3.11 -1.89
CA THR A 57 1.11 -1.95 -1.10
C THR A 57 2.35 -1.32 -1.70
N VAL A 58 2.44 0.00 -1.62
CA VAL A 58 3.59 0.75 -2.14
C VAL A 58 4.10 1.68 -1.05
N GLY A 59 5.37 1.53 -0.66
CA GLY A 59 6.00 2.35 0.37
C GLY A 59 7.47 2.65 0.06
N VAL A 60 8.19 3.22 1.01
CA VAL A 60 9.63 3.51 0.89
C VAL A 60 10.49 2.53 1.68
N SER A 61 9.92 1.83 2.64
CA SER A 61 10.61 0.87 3.51
C SER A 61 11.16 -0.32 2.72
N ASP A 62 12.19 -0.98 3.26
CA ASP A 62 12.80 -2.12 2.59
C ASP A 62 11.97 -3.39 2.78
N THR A 63 11.29 -3.80 1.73
CA THR A 63 10.43 -4.98 1.71
C THR A 63 11.18 -6.32 1.69
N ASN A 64 12.51 -6.33 1.72
CA ASN A 64 13.30 -7.54 1.98
C ASN A 64 13.37 -7.88 3.47
N GLN A 65 12.98 -6.97 4.34
CA GLN A 65 13.00 -7.16 5.78
C GLN A 65 11.64 -7.74 6.25
N GLN A 66 11.69 -8.89 6.92
CA GLN A 66 10.48 -9.59 7.37
C GLN A 66 9.69 -8.80 8.42
N SER A 67 10.35 -7.99 9.25
CA SER A 67 9.73 -7.07 10.21
C SER A 67 8.86 -6.04 9.51
N VAL A 68 9.36 -5.40 8.46
CA VAL A 68 8.60 -4.44 7.63
C VAL A 68 7.34 -5.08 7.06
N ILE A 69 7.47 -6.27 6.46
CA ILE A 69 6.32 -7.01 5.92
C ILE A 69 5.30 -7.31 7.01
N SER A 70 5.77 -7.76 8.19
CA SER A 70 4.90 -8.09 9.32
C SER A 70 4.13 -6.87 9.82
N ASP A 71 4.76 -5.70 9.91
CA ASP A 71 4.14 -4.45 10.33
C ASP A 71 3.07 -4.00 9.33
N ILE A 72 3.37 -4.06 8.02
CA ILE A 72 2.41 -3.75 6.96
C ILE A 72 1.20 -4.69 7.03
N GLN A 73 1.43 -6.00 7.16
CA GLN A 73 0.36 -6.98 7.23
C GLN A 73 -0.51 -6.80 8.48
N ASN A 74 0.08 -6.50 9.64
CA ASN A 74 -0.67 -6.21 10.87
C ASN A 74 -1.54 -4.97 10.72
N SER A 75 -1.01 -3.93 10.08
CA SER A 75 -1.78 -2.73 9.75
C SER A 75 -2.97 -3.04 8.82
N MET A 76 -2.77 -3.86 7.79
CA MET A 76 -3.82 -4.28 6.86
C MET A 76 -4.93 -5.09 7.54
N LYS A 77 -4.58 -6.00 8.48
CA LYS A 77 -5.57 -6.78 9.28
C LYS A 77 -6.52 -5.89 10.07
N ASN A 78 -6.07 -4.69 10.47
CA ASN A 78 -6.92 -3.72 11.14
C ASN A 78 -7.83 -2.92 10.18
N GLN A 79 -7.58 -3.01 8.87
CA GLN A 79 -8.28 -2.23 7.85
C GLN A 79 -9.31 -3.02 7.06
N ILE A 80 -9.16 -4.33 6.94
CA ILE A 80 -10.08 -5.22 6.21
C ILE A 80 -10.44 -6.44 7.05
N SER A 81 -11.52 -7.15 6.67
CA SER A 81 -11.93 -8.37 7.38
C SER A 81 -10.89 -9.48 7.26
N ASP A 82 -10.84 -10.36 8.27
CA ASP A 82 -9.97 -11.54 8.27
C ASP A 82 -10.21 -12.44 7.05
N GLN A 83 -11.45 -12.51 6.57
CA GLN A 83 -11.79 -13.28 5.37
C GLN A 83 -11.10 -12.70 4.12
N LEU A 84 -11.17 -11.40 3.93
CA LEU A 84 -10.52 -10.72 2.81
C LEU A 84 -9.00 -10.84 2.92
N PHE A 85 -8.44 -10.62 4.11
CA PHE A 85 -7.00 -10.70 4.33
C PHE A 85 -6.45 -12.10 4.00
N ARG A 86 -7.12 -13.18 4.44
CA ARG A 86 -6.67 -14.56 4.17
C ARG A 86 -6.81 -15.00 2.72
N ARG A 87 -7.75 -14.40 1.98
CA ARG A 87 -8.04 -14.75 0.57
C ARG A 87 -7.32 -13.86 -0.43
N ALA A 88 -6.74 -12.75 0.02
CA ALA A 88 -6.00 -11.85 -0.84
C ALA A 88 -4.59 -12.36 -1.12
N GLU A 89 -4.17 -12.25 -2.38
CA GLU A 89 -2.76 -12.30 -2.75
C GLU A 89 -2.14 -10.94 -2.47
N ILE A 90 -1.11 -10.89 -1.62
CA ILE A 90 -0.56 -9.62 -1.14
C ILE A 90 0.87 -9.45 -1.64
N TYR A 91 1.13 -8.29 -2.26
CA TYR A 91 2.45 -7.88 -2.74
C TYR A 91 2.86 -6.56 -2.11
N HIS A 92 4.14 -6.45 -1.78
CA HIS A 92 4.71 -5.23 -1.21
C HIS A 92 5.78 -4.68 -2.16
N LEU A 93 5.58 -3.45 -2.63
CA LEU A 93 6.48 -2.78 -3.56
C LEU A 93 7.13 -1.58 -2.90
N ARG A 94 8.33 -1.27 -3.34
CA ARG A 94 8.95 0.01 -3.05
C ARG A 94 8.58 1.03 -4.12
N GLY A 95 8.36 2.27 -3.70
CA GLY A 95 7.94 3.35 -4.58
C GLY A 95 8.79 4.61 -4.41
N LYS A 96 8.25 5.71 -4.93
CA LYS A 96 8.87 7.03 -4.86
C LYS A 96 8.12 7.90 -3.86
N ILE A 97 8.85 8.74 -3.13
CA ILE A 97 8.31 9.87 -2.40
C ILE A 97 9.03 11.14 -2.84
N ASP A 98 8.25 12.18 -3.13
CA ASP A 98 8.73 13.50 -3.51
C ASP A 98 8.00 14.54 -2.64
N TYR A 99 8.66 15.00 -1.60
CA TYR A 99 8.09 15.96 -0.65
C TYR A 99 7.84 17.33 -1.25
N GLN A 100 8.54 17.71 -2.33
CA GLN A 100 8.38 19.03 -2.96
C GLN A 100 7.05 19.12 -3.70
N ASN A 101 6.58 18.00 -4.25
CA ASN A 101 5.36 17.90 -5.03
C ASN A 101 4.14 17.41 -4.23
N LEU A 102 4.26 17.22 -2.92
CA LEU A 102 3.11 16.90 -2.06
C LEU A 102 2.15 18.10 -1.95
N SER A 103 0.84 17.81 -1.90
CA SER A 103 -0.16 18.83 -1.58
C SER A 103 0.07 19.44 -0.19
N LEU A 104 -0.42 20.65 0.04
CA LEU A 104 -0.26 21.32 1.33
C LEU A 104 -0.82 20.52 2.50
N SER A 105 -1.94 19.83 2.32
CA SER A 105 -2.54 18.96 3.35
C SER A 105 -1.65 17.76 3.67
N HIS A 106 -1.10 17.10 2.65
CA HIS A 106 -0.17 15.98 2.84
C HIS A 106 1.14 16.45 3.49
N ARG A 107 1.68 17.60 3.08
CA ARG A 107 2.88 18.18 3.73
C ARG A 107 2.65 18.47 5.21
N ALA A 108 1.52 19.09 5.56
CA ALA A 108 1.17 19.37 6.95
C ALA A 108 1.07 18.10 7.80
N MET A 109 0.42 17.07 7.27
CA MET A 109 0.27 15.79 7.97
C MET A 109 1.61 15.05 8.12
N MET A 110 2.44 15.02 7.07
CA MET A 110 3.80 14.46 7.15
C MET A 110 4.66 15.21 8.17
N ALA A 111 4.51 16.54 8.28
CA ALA A 111 5.21 17.35 9.28
C ALA A 111 4.77 17.01 10.73
N LEU A 112 3.47 16.78 10.94
CA LEU A 112 2.95 16.35 12.23
C LEU A 112 3.46 14.97 12.61
N MET A 113 3.44 14.02 11.68
CA MET A 113 3.97 12.67 11.87
C MET A 113 5.48 12.72 12.20
N HIS A 114 6.26 13.46 11.42
CA HIS A 114 7.69 13.64 11.68
C HIS A 114 7.96 14.22 13.07
N LYS A 115 7.19 15.23 13.50
CA LYS A 115 7.31 15.80 14.85
C LYS A 115 6.98 14.79 15.93
N SER A 116 5.93 14.00 15.75
CA SER A 116 5.53 12.94 16.69
C SER A 116 6.61 11.86 16.80
N LEU A 117 7.14 11.38 15.68
CA LEU A 117 8.15 10.34 15.68
C LEU A 117 9.48 10.81 16.29
N LYS A 118 9.87 12.05 16.08
CA LYS A 118 11.08 12.61 16.73
C LYS A 118 11.03 12.64 18.25
N SER A 119 9.87 12.51 18.88
CA SER A 119 9.75 12.42 20.34
C SER A 119 10.13 11.05 20.91
N VAL A 120 10.29 10.05 20.05
CA VAL A 120 10.69 8.68 20.41
C VAL A 120 12.12 8.45 19.89
N PRO A 121 13.05 7.89 20.69
CA PRO A 121 14.40 7.57 20.22
C PRO A 121 14.38 6.72 18.95
N TYR A 122 15.30 7.01 18.01
CA TYR A 122 15.33 6.37 16.68
C TYR A 122 15.44 4.83 16.79
N GLU A 123 16.23 4.32 17.72
CA GLU A 123 16.43 2.89 18.00
C GLU A 123 15.16 2.17 18.50
N ASN A 124 14.19 2.92 19.03
CA ASN A 124 12.90 2.40 19.50
C ASN A 124 11.77 2.56 18.47
N GLN A 125 12.09 3.08 17.27
CA GLN A 125 11.16 3.20 16.17
C GLN A 125 11.04 1.89 15.40
N THR A 126 9.87 1.64 14.80
CA THR A 126 9.74 0.58 13.78
C THR A 126 10.58 0.92 12.55
N GLU A 127 10.96 -0.07 11.78
CA GLU A 127 11.73 0.12 10.54
C GLU A 127 10.98 1.00 9.52
N GLU A 128 9.63 0.91 9.49
CA GLU A 128 8.80 1.81 8.68
C GLU A 128 8.96 3.27 9.13
N ASN A 129 8.94 3.53 10.43
CA ASN A 129 9.12 4.86 10.99
C ASN A 129 10.54 5.39 10.77
N GLN A 130 11.56 4.53 10.89
CA GLN A 130 12.94 4.88 10.60
C GLN A 130 13.10 5.26 9.12
N ALA A 131 12.58 4.45 8.20
CA ALA A 131 12.60 4.76 6.77
C ALA A 131 11.87 6.08 6.45
N PHE A 132 10.77 6.36 7.14
CA PHE A 132 10.09 7.65 7.04
C PHE A 132 10.97 8.81 7.52
N LEU A 133 11.61 8.68 8.70
CA LEU A 133 12.49 9.72 9.26
C LEU A 133 13.69 9.98 8.34
N ASP A 134 14.28 8.94 7.78
CA ASP A 134 15.45 9.01 6.89
C ASP A 134 15.15 9.67 5.54
N THR A 135 13.92 9.50 5.04
CA THR A 135 13.48 10.05 3.75
C THR A 135 12.75 11.38 3.88
N TYR A 136 12.38 11.80 5.10
CA TYR A 136 11.59 13.02 5.31
C TYR A 136 12.25 14.27 4.72
N GLY A 137 11.49 15.00 3.92
CA GLY A 137 11.92 16.23 3.26
C GLY A 137 12.84 16.01 2.05
N LYS A 138 13.16 14.78 1.71
CA LYS A 138 14.01 14.40 0.57
C LYS A 138 13.17 13.82 -0.56
N GLU A 139 13.76 13.76 -1.75
CA GLU A 139 13.27 12.88 -2.82
C GLU A 139 13.95 11.51 -2.64
N ALA A 140 13.16 10.45 -2.64
CA ALA A 140 13.64 9.08 -2.62
C ALA A 140 12.85 8.27 -3.66
N ASP A 141 13.56 7.59 -4.57
CA ASP A 141 12.97 6.75 -5.61
C ASP A 141 13.58 5.35 -5.55
N PHE A 142 12.76 4.39 -5.14
CA PHE A 142 13.10 2.97 -5.08
C PHE A 142 12.29 2.16 -6.10
N THR A 143 11.71 2.84 -7.10
CA THR A 143 10.83 2.21 -8.08
C THR A 143 11.61 1.29 -9.00
N ASP A 144 11.24 0.00 -9.01
CA ASP A 144 11.71 -0.96 -9.99
C ASP A 144 10.49 -1.67 -10.61
N LEU A 145 10.28 -1.44 -11.90
CA LEU A 145 9.15 -2.02 -12.62
C LEU A 145 9.24 -3.54 -12.82
N ALA A 146 10.41 -4.15 -12.58
CA ALA A 146 10.56 -5.60 -12.61
C ALA A 146 9.75 -6.29 -11.50
N PHE A 147 9.55 -5.63 -10.36
CA PHE A 147 8.71 -6.14 -9.27
C PHE A 147 7.21 -6.23 -9.61
N LEU A 148 6.78 -5.68 -10.75
CA LEU A 148 5.43 -5.91 -11.26
C LEU A 148 5.27 -7.27 -11.95
N ASN A 149 6.35 -7.95 -12.33
CA ASN A 149 6.27 -9.20 -13.08
C ASN A 149 5.51 -10.31 -12.34
N PRO A 150 5.78 -10.61 -11.05
CA PRO A 150 5.03 -11.61 -10.30
C PRO A 150 3.54 -11.28 -10.22
N ILE A 151 3.19 -9.99 -10.10
CA ILE A 151 1.80 -9.53 -10.03
C ILE A 151 1.09 -9.78 -11.38
N ILE A 152 1.78 -9.48 -12.49
CA ILE A 152 1.25 -9.71 -13.84
C ILE A 152 1.07 -11.20 -14.12
N GLU A 153 2.03 -12.03 -13.70
CA GLU A 153 1.91 -13.49 -13.79
C GLU A 153 0.70 -13.98 -13.00
N GLU A 154 0.49 -13.45 -11.79
CA GLU A 154 -0.63 -13.82 -10.94
C GLU A 154 -2.00 -13.38 -11.51
N ILE A 155 -2.07 -12.23 -12.19
CA ILE A 155 -3.26 -11.79 -12.92
C ILE A 155 -3.59 -12.76 -14.06
N ASN A 156 -2.59 -13.30 -14.73
CA ASN A 156 -2.75 -14.19 -15.89
C ASN A 156 -2.94 -15.66 -15.51
N ARG A 157 -2.80 -16.03 -14.22
CA ARG A 157 -3.13 -17.36 -13.71
C ARG A 157 -4.64 -17.49 -13.51
N ASN A 158 -5.35 -17.83 -14.56
CA ASN A 158 -6.77 -18.21 -14.51
C ASN A 158 -6.95 -19.66 -14.82
#